data_734c1fd90e9a68682b959958795bb640
#
_entry.id   734c1fd90e9a68682b959958795bb640
#
_cell.length_a   1.000
_cell.length_b   1.000
_cell.length_c   1.000
_cell.angle_alpha   90.00
_cell.angle_beta   90.00
_cell.angle_gamma   90.00
#
_symmetry.space_group_name_H-M   'P 1'
#
loop_
_entity.id
_entity.type
_entity.pdbx_description
1 polymer ?
#
loop_
_entity_poly.entity_id
_entity_poly.type
_entity_poly.pdbx_seq_one_letter_code
_entity_poly.pdbx_strand_id
1 'polypeptide(L)'
;YHHDDNWPSVAELPITTFMGRALYLDFKDTIPHRGHITAADLDHITEGKLQEGDILILDSSYKLPPFTPDTNTEKDQRLLVNGETAQWCVDHKVKCVGFGDGVSIENSNEDVKPFHDICMAENIVFLEVLKNLDQLTKDVFFMSYSPLPIYGLDSCPIRAYAIEGLEEFS
;
A
#
# COMPACT_ATOMS: atom_id res chain seq x y z
N TYR A 1 -7.95 -14.96 -1.66
CA TYR A 1 -9.23 -15.34 -1.05
C TYR A 1 -10.32 -14.29 -1.27
N HIS A 2 -9.98 -13.01 -1.20
CA HIS A 2 -10.95 -11.92 -1.36
C HIS A 2 -11.72 -11.94 -2.70
N HIS A 3 -11.03 -12.26 -3.78
CA HIS A 3 -11.60 -12.32 -5.14
C HIS A 3 -11.69 -13.74 -5.70
N ASP A 4 -10.97 -14.71 -5.12
CA ASP A 4 -10.95 -16.11 -5.54
C ASP A 4 -10.77 -17.01 -4.32
N ASP A 5 -11.70 -17.94 -4.11
CA ASP A 5 -11.68 -18.87 -2.98
C ASP A 5 -10.46 -19.81 -2.98
N ASN A 6 -9.71 -19.89 -4.08
CA ASN A 6 -8.48 -20.67 -4.17
C ASN A 6 -7.23 -19.88 -3.70
N TRP A 7 -7.35 -18.59 -3.47
CA TRP A 7 -6.25 -17.79 -2.94
C TRP A 7 -6.12 -17.97 -1.43
N PRO A 8 -4.89 -17.84 -0.87
CA PRO A 8 -4.69 -18.04 0.55
C PRO A 8 -5.43 -16.99 1.38
N SER A 9 -5.98 -17.39 2.50
CA SER A 9 -6.44 -16.47 3.52
C SER A 9 -5.26 -15.83 4.26
N VAL A 10 -5.49 -14.74 4.97
CA VAL A 10 -4.45 -14.04 5.75
C VAL A 10 -3.71 -14.99 6.71
N ALA A 11 -4.41 -15.99 7.28
CA ALA A 11 -3.81 -16.95 8.22
C ALA A 11 -2.84 -17.95 7.57
N GLU A 12 -2.92 -18.13 6.25
CA GLU A 12 -2.11 -19.11 5.50
C GLU A 12 -0.83 -18.48 4.93
N LEU A 13 -0.72 -17.14 4.93
CA LEU A 13 0.47 -16.46 4.47
C LEU A 13 1.62 -16.61 5.49
N PRO A 14 2.88 -16.77 5.04
CA PRO A 14 4.01 -16.87 5.93
C PRO A 14 4.22 -15.58 6.74
N ILE A 15 4.70 -15.70 7.99
CA ILE A 15 4.92 -14.55 8.88
C ILE A 15 5.86 -13.49 8.27
N THR A 16 6.78 -13.92 7.43
CA THR A 16 7.72 -13.02 6.71
C THR A 16 7.04 -12.09 5.72
N THR A 17 5.80 -12.39 5.31
CA THR A 17 4.97 -11.47 4.52
C THR A 17 4.69 -10.19 5.30
N PHE A 18 4.51 -10.30 6.63
CA PHE A 18 4.01 -9.24 7.50
C PHE A 18 5.09 -8.39 8.17
N MET A 19 6.32 -8.49 7.72
CA MET A 19 7.43 -7.68 8.23
C MET A 19 8.56 -7.57 7.22
N GLY A 20 9.34 -6.52 7.31
CA GLY A 20 10.54 -6.35 6.51
C GLY A 20 10.89 -4.90 6.25
N ARG A 21 11.79 -4.71 5.31
CA ARG A 21 12.20 -3.39 4.85
C ARG A 21 11.03 -2.70 4.15
N ALA A 22 10.81 -1.43 4.48
CA ALA A 22 9.75 -0.60 3.91
C ALA A 22 10.31 0.69 3.34
N LEU A 23 9.73 1.15 2.23
CA LEU A 23 9.94 2.46 1.63
C LEU A 23 8.70 3.31 1.79
N TYR A 24 8.86 4.52 2.34
CA TYR A 24 7.84 5.55 2.35
C TYR A 24 7.99 6.44 1.12
N LEU A 25 6.96 6.46 0.29
CA LEU A 25 6.89 7.17 -0.98
C LEU A 25 5.82 8.26 -0.87
N ASP A 26 6.25 9.45 -0.47
CA ASP A 26 5.38 10.62 -0.39
C ASP A 26 5.44 11.40 -1.71
N PHE A 27 4.42 11.23 -2.53
CA PHE A 27 4.28 11.96 -3.81
C PHE A 27 3.98 13.45 -3.62
N LYS A 28 3.64 13.87 -2.40
CA LYS A 28 3.24 15.25 -2.10
C LYS A 28 2.12 15.71 -3.04
N ASP A 29 2.37 16.78 -3.79
CA ASP A 29 1.47 17.36 -4.80
C ASP A 29 2.07 17.29 -6.22
N THR A 30 3.03 16.38 -6.44
CA THR A 30 3.70 16.23 -7.74
C THR A 30 2.79 15.65 -8.82
N ILE A 31 1.81 14.83 -8.41
CA ILE A 31 0.77 14.28 -9.28
C ILE A 31 -0.51 15.10 -9.04
N PRO A 32 -1.23 15.54 -10.09
CA PRO A 32 -2.51 16.24 -9.90
C PRO A 32 -3.50 15.42 -9.07
N HIS A 33 -4.35 16.10 -8.29
CA HIS A 33 -5.39 15.39 -7.53
C HIS A 33 -6.26 14.51 -8.47
N ARG A 34 -6.63 13.34 -7.96
CA ARG A 34 -7.29 12.25 -8.69
C ARG A 34 -6.46 11.70 -9.86
N GLY A 35 -5.18 12.07 -9.94
CA GLY A 35 -4.25 11.46 -10.90
C GLY A 35 -3.86 10.04 -10.47
N HIS A 36 -3.57 9.20 -11.45
CA HIS A 36 -3.03 7.86 -11.21
C HIS A 36 -1.53 7.92 -10.97
N ILE A 37 -1.07 7.13 -10.03
CA ILE A 37 0.36 6.88 -9.82
C ILE A 37 0.82 5.95 -10.95
N THR A 38 1.66 6.46 -11.83
CA THR A 38 2.17 5.70 -12.99
C THR A 38 3.44 4.91 -12.66
N ALA A 39 3.80 3.96 -13.52
CA ALA A 39 5.09 3.27 -13.43
C ALA A 39 6.27 4.25 -13.43
N ALA A 40 6.22 5.30 -14.26
CA ALA A 40 7.25 6.33 -14.32
C ALA A 40 7.38 7.14 -13.02
N ASP A 41 6.27 7.43 -12.34
CA ASP A 41 6.28 8.09 -11.03
C ASP A 41 6.94 7.20 -9.98
N LEU A 42 6.63 5.89 -9.99
CA LEU A 42 7.25 4.92 -9.10
C LEU A 42 8.74 4.76 -9.37
N ASP A 43 9.16 4.63 -10.62
CA ASP A 43 10.57 4.57 -11.00
C ASP A 43 11.33 5.79 -10.49
N HIS A 44 10.75 6.97 -10.66
CA HIS A 44 11.37 8.22 -10.24
C HIS A 44 11.52 8.32 -8.72
N ILE A 45 10.45 8.04 -7.96
CA ILE A 45 10.48 8.22 -6.50
C ILE A 45 11.31 7.13 -5.79
N THR A 46 11.40 5.93 -6.39
CA THR A 46 12.16 4.81 -5.83
C THR A 46 13.62 4.76 -6.30
N GLU A 47 14.05 5.66 -7.16
CA GLU A 47 15.37 5.63 -7.82
C GLU A 47 16.50 5.23 -6.87
N GLY A 48 17.13 4.08 -7.15
CA GLY A 48 18.25 3.56 -6.38
C GLY A 48 17.94 3.06 -4.96
N LYS A 49 16.69 3.10 -4.51
CA LYS A 49 16.30 2.70 -3.15
C LYS A 49 15.59 1.35 -3.10
N LEU A 50 14.87 0.98 -4.16
CA LEU A 50 14.04 -0.21 -4.19
C LEU A 50 14.85 -1.51 -4.14
N GLN A 51 14.36 -2.48 -3.36
CA GLN A 51 14.91 -3.84 -3.30
C GLN A 51 13.76 -4.86 -3.45
N GLU A 52 14.08 -6.03 -3.99
CA GLU A 52 13.14 -7.15 -4.08
C GLU A 52 12.62 -7.52 -2.68
N GLY A 53 11.32 -7.68 -2.54
CA GLY A 53 10.66 -7.99 -1.27
C GLY A 53 10.37 -6.79 -0.37
N ASP A 54 10.55 -5.57 -0.86
CA ASP A 54 10.19 -4.38 -0.11
C ASP A 54 8.68 -4.25 0.13
N ILE A 55 8.34 -3.52 1.18
CA ILE A 55 7.03 -3.00 1.50
C ILE A 55 6.99 -1.56 1.02
N LEU A 56 6.05 -1.21 0.15
CA LEU A 56 5.88 0.18 -0.28
C LEU A 56 4.75 0.84 0.50
N ILE A 57 4.99 2.06 0.99
CA ILE A 57 3.97 2.88 1.62
C ILE A 57 3.76 4.12 0.76
N LEU A 58 2.60 4.19 0.10
CA LEU A 58 2.23 5.27 -0.80
C LEU A 58 1.41 6.32 -0.05
N ASP A 59 1.81 7.57 -0.13
CA ASP A 59 1.05 8.70 0.43
C ASP A 59 1.19 9.95 -0.45
N SER A 60 0.41 10.98 -0.16
CA SER A 60 0.50 12.28 -0.81
C SER A 60 0.02 13.40 0.11
N SER A 61 0.12 14.64 -0.34
CA SER A 61 -0.42 15.79 0.39
C SER A 61 -1.94 15.85 0.40
N TYR A 62 -2.61 15.09 -0.48
CA TYR A 62 -4.06 15.02 -0.52
C TYR A 62 -4.58 14.19 0.66
N LYS A 63 -5.74 14.56 1.17
CA LYS A 63 -6.32 13.87 2.33
C LYS A 63 -7.79 13.57 2.08
N LEU A 64 -8.22 12.43 2.61
CA LEU A 64 -9.63 12.12 2.67
C LEU A 64 -10.29 13.09 3.66
N PRO A 65 -11.42 13.74 3.29
CA PRO A 65 -12.20 14.51 4.23
C PRO A 65 -12.64 13.64 5.42
N PRO A 66 -12.81 14.21 6.63
CA PRO A 66 -13.32 13.45 7.77
C PRO A 66 -14.60 12.72 7.41
N PHE A 67 -14.70 11.45 7.79
CA PHE A 67 -15.88 10.64 7.52
C PHE A 67 -17.04 11.16 8.37
N THR A 68 -18.01 11.77 7.72
CA THR A 68 -19.26 12.26 8.34
C THR A 68 -20.44 11.75 7.52
N PRO A 69 -21.68 11.72 8.06
CA PRO A 69 -22.86 11.33 7.29
C PRO A 69 -23.05 12.12 5.99
N ASP A 70 -22.49 13.34 5.94
CA ASP A 70 -22.59 14.25 4.80
C ASP A 70 -21.29 14.27 3.97
N THR A 71 -20.40 13.30 4.15
CA THR A 71 -19.13 13.24 3.38
C THR A 71 -19.44 13.05 1.90
N ASN A 72 -19.13 14.07 1.11
CA ASN A 72 -19.26 14.01 -0.33
C ASN A 72 -17.98 13.43 -0.94
N THR A 73 -18.06 12.20 -1.46
CA THR A 73 -16.95 11.52 -2.14
C THR A 73 -16.48 12.25 -3.41
N GLU A 74 -17.31 13.13 -4.00
CA GLU A 74 -16.89 14.01 -5.10
C GLU A 74 -15.78 14.98 -4.71
N LYS A 75 -15.56 15.19 -3.41
CA LYS A 75 -14.47 16.03 -2.87
C LYS A 75 -13.20 15.23 -2.56
N ASP A 76 -13.22 13.94 -2.79
CA ASP A 76 -12.02 13.13 -2.63
C ASP A 76 -10.99 13.51 -3.70
N GLN A 77 -9.84 13.99 -3.25
CA GLN A 77 -8.75 14.46 -4.09
C GLN A 77 -7.53 13.54 -4.07
N ARG A 78 -7.63 12.43 -3.35
CA ARG A 78 -6.53 11.47 -3.21
C ARG A 78 -6.07 10.95 -4.56
N LEU A 79 -4.79 10.58 -4.62
CA LEU A 79 -4.23 9.87 -5.77
C LEU A 79 -4.86 8.49 -5.93
N LEU A 80 -4.80 7.97 -7.13
CA LEU A 80 -5.38 6.68 -7.50
C LEU A 80 -4.29 5.70 -7.91
N VAL A 81 -4.57 4.42 -7.72
CA VAL A 81 -3.79 3.30 -8.25
C VAL A 81 -4.62 2.52 -9.27
N ASN A 82 -3.97 1.83 -10.19
CA ASN A 82 -4.63 1.08 -11.25
C ASN A 82 -3.83 -0.18 -11.64
N GLY A 83 -4.23 -0.84 -12.72
CA GLY A 83 -3.54 -2.04 -13.21
C GLY A 83 -2.09 -1.81 -13.59
N GLU A 84 -1.71 -0.64 -14.08
CA GLU A 84 -0.31 -0.30 -14.39
C GLU A 84 0.53 -0.23 -13.11
N THR A 85 0.01 0.44 -12.06
CA THR A 85 0.65 0.49 -10.74
C THR A 85 0.84 -0.91 -10.17
N ALA A 86 -0.17 -1.77 -10.29
CA ALA A 86 -0.12 -3.16 -9.83
C ALA A 86 0.94 -3.97 -10.58
N GLN A 87 0.96 -3.88 -11.91
CA GLN A 87 1.93 -4.61 -12.72
C GLN A 87 3.37 -4.19 -12.39
N TRP A 88 3.58 -2.90 -12.18
CA TRP A 88 4.88 -2.40 -11.73
C TRP A 88 5.31 -3.04 -10.40
N CYS A 89 4.39 -3.14 -9.42
CA CYS A 89 4.68 -3.80 -8.13
C CYS A 89 5.06 -5.28 -8.31
N VAL A 90 4.36 -5.98 -9.20
CA VAL A 90 4.66 -7.39 -9.54
C VAL A 90 6.05 -7.52 -10.18
N ASP A 91 6.33 -6.72 -11.20
CA ASP A 91 7.59 -6.76 -11.95
C ASP A 91 8.81 -6.47 -11.06
N HIS A 92 8.62 -5.65 -10.03
CA HIS A 92 9.66 -5.29 -9.04
C HIS A 92 9.63 -6.16 -7.78
N LYS A 93 8.77 -7.19 -7.75
CA LYS A 93 8.65 -8.15 -6.65
C LYS A 93 8.38 -7.50 -5.29
N VAL A 94 7.55 -6.48 -5.28
CA VAL A 94 7.03 -5.86 -4.06
C VAL A 94 6.17 -6.90 -3.33
N LYS A 95 6.31 -7.03 -2.01
CA LYS A 95 5.51 -8.00 -1.25
C LYS A 95 4.28 -7.42 -0.57
N CYS A 96 4.25 -6.11 -0.40
CA CYS A 96 3.15 -5.42 0.27
C CYS A 96 3.06 -3.97 -0.20
N VAL A 97 1.84 -3.47 -0.35
CA VAL A 97 1.58 -2.05 -0.62
C VAL A 97 0.69 -1.48 0.47
N GLY A 98 1.20 -0.48 1.19
CA GLY A 98 0.46 0.27 2.18
C GLY A 98 0.00 1.62 1.63
N PHE A 99 -1.13 2.09 2.12
CA PHE A 99 -1.78 3.32 1.68
C PHE A 99 -1.97 4.26 2.85
N GLY A 100 -1.37 5.45 2.76
CA GLY A 100 -1.64 6.57 3.64
C GLY A 100 -2.94 7.27 3.29
N ASP A 101 -3.20 8.38 3.97
CA ASP A 101 -4.41 9.17 3.75
C ASP A 101 -4.48 9.82 2.36
N GLY A 102 -3.36 9.93 1.67
CA GLY A 102 -3.26 10.65 0.40
C GLY A 102 -3.50 9.79 -0.84
N VAL A 103 -3.64 8.48 -0.69
CA VAL A 103 -3.85 7.55 -1.81
C VAL A 103 -5.09 6.71 -1.55
N SER A 104 -5.91 6.52 -2.57
CA SER A 104 -7.16 5.75 -2.49
C SER A 104 -7.11 4.52 -3.38
N ILE A 105 -7.61 3.42 -2.85
CA ILE A 105 -7.89 2.20 -3.59
C ILE A 105 -9.40 1.92 -3.69
N GLU A 106 -10.26 2.87 -3.25
CA GLU A 106 -11.70 2.65 -3.07
C GLU A 106 -12.57 3.30 -4.16
N ASN A 107 -12.00 4.02 -5.12
CA ASN A 107 -12.72 5.05 -5.87
C ASN A 107 -13.51 4.61 -7.09
N SER A 108 -13.16 3.55 -7.76
CA SER A 108 -13.98 3.02 -8.85
C SER A 108 -13.64 1.57 -9.12
N ASN A 109 -14.63 0.78 -9.51
CA ASN A 109 -14.42 -0.61 -9.88
C ASN A 109 -13.52 -0.77 -11.13
N GLU A 110 -13.46 0.24 -11.99
CA GLU A 110 -12.65 0.20 -13.20
C GLU A 110 -11.15 0.34 -12.91
N ASP A 111 -10.79 1.18 -11.93
CA ASP A 111 -9.39 1.41 -11.53
C ASP A 111 -8.92 0.43 -10.45
N VAL A 112 -9.73 0.28 -9.41
CA VAL A 112 -9.40 -0.49 -8.21
C VAL A 112 -9.40 -1.99 -8.44
N LYS A 113 -10.36 -2.51 -9.20
CA LYS A 113 -10.47 -3.94 -9.43
C LYS A 113 -9.23 -4.54 -10.11
N PRO A 114 -8.71 -3.99 -11.22
CA PRO A 114 -7.48 -4.49 -11.83
C PRO A 114 -6.28 -4.44 -10.88
N PHE A 115 -6.17 -3.39 -10.05
CA PHE A 115 -5.11 -3.30 -9.05
C PHE A 115 -5.19 -4.45 -8.03
N HIS A 116 -6.37 -4.72 -7.50
CA HIS A 116 -6.58 -5.82 -6.56
C HIS A 116 -6.31 -7.18 -7.23
N ASP A 117 -6.91 -7.44 -8.37
CA ASP A 117 -6.80 -8.74 -9.05
C ASP A 117 -5.34 -9.09 -9.37
N ILE A 118 -4.56 -8.14 -9.89
CA ILE A 118 -3.16 -8.36 -10.27
C ILE A 118 -2.29 -8.56 -9.02
N CYS A 119 -2.37 -7.69 -8.03
CA CYS A 119 -1.55 -7.79 -6.84
C CYS A 119 -1.87 -9.04 -6.02
N MET A 120 -3.15 -9.34 -5.81
CA MET A 120 -3.56 -10.48 -4.99
C MET A 120 -3.22 -11.82 -5.65
N ALA A 121 -3.26 -11.92 -6.97
CA ALA A 121 -2.84 -13.12 -7.69
C ALA A 121 -1.37 -13.49 -7.41
N GLU A 122 -0.54 -12.50 -7.11
CA GLU A 122 0.88 -12.65 -6.77
C GLU A 122 1.15 -12.59 -5.26
N ASN A 123 0.11 -12.72 -4.43
CA ASN A 123 0.17 -12.64 -2.96
C ASN A 123 0.75 -11.32 -2.41
N ILE A 124 0.64 -10.23 -3.16
CA ILE A 124 0.95 -8.89 -2.66
C ILE A 124 -0.19 -8.45 -1.75
N VAL A 125 0.09 -8.23 -0.48
CA VAL A 125 -0.92 -7.83 0.50
C VAL A 125 -1.05 -6.32 0.57
N PHE A 126 -2.19 -5.85 1.10
CA PHE A 126 -2.47 -4.41 1.26
C PHE A 126 -2.57 -4.01 2.72
N LEU A 127 -2.12 -2.79 3.03
CA LEU A 127 -2.32 -2.12 4.31
C LEU A 127 -3.10 -0.84 4.05
N GLU A 128 -4.38 -0.86 4.39
CA GLU A 128 -5.26 0.26 4.10
C GLU A 128 -5.30 1.26 5.25
N VAL A 129 -5.40 2.54 4.91
CA VAL A 129 -5.63 3.66 5.84
C VAL A 129 -4.58 3.74 6.94
N LEU A 130 -3.29 3.70 6.57
CA LEU A 130 -2.19 3.93 7.51
C LEU A 130 -2.23 5.38 8.01
N LYS A 131 -1.94 5.56 9.30
CA LYS A 131 -1.94 6.87 9.98
C LYS A 131 -0.57 7.19 10.56
N ASN A 132 -0.38 8.46 10.89
CA ASN A 132 0.85 8.99 11.52
C ASN A 132 2.11 8.84 10.65
N LEU A 133 1.96 8.77 9.34
CA LEU A 133 3.10 8.71 8.42
C LEU A 133 3.93 10.00 8.43
N ASP A 134 3.34 11.11 8.84
CA ASP A 134 4.00 12.40 9.07
C ASP A 134 5.03 12.38 10.21
N GLN A 135 5.06 11.33 11.02
CA GLN A 135 6.03 11.15 12.11
C GLN A 135 7.28 10.38 11.66
N LEU A 136 7.28 9.81 10.47
CA LEU A 136 8.46 9.18 9.90
C LEU A 136 9.55 10.22 9.63
N THR A 137 10.78 9.91 10.04
CA THR A 137 11.95 10.76 9.80
C THR A 137 12.86 10.24 8.71
N LYS A 138 12.63 8.98 8.28
CA LYS A 138 13.39 8.31 7.22
C LYS A 138 12.45 7.71 6.19
N ASP A 139 12.85 7.74 4.93
CA ASP A 139 12.11 7.07 3.84
C ASP A 139 12.26 5.55 3.89
N VAL A 140 13.31 5.03 4.53
CA VAL A 140 13.58 3.60 4.64
C VAL A 140 13.62 3.21 6.12
N PHE A 141 12.83 2.18 6.47
CA PHE A 141 12.71 1.69 7.84
C PHE A 141 12.32 0.21 7.85
N PHE A 142 12.38 -0.42 9.01
CA PHE A 142 11.79 -1.74 9.20
C PHE A 142 10.31 -1.58 9.58
N MET A 143 9.44 -2.37 8.95
CA MET A 143 8.02 -2.38 9.25
C MET A 143 7.55 -3.76 9.69
N SER A 144 6.63 -3.79 10.66
CA SER A 144 5.87 -4.98 11.05
C SER A 144 4.40 -4.64 11.16
N TYR A 145 3.54 -5.52 10.64
CA TYR A 145 2.08 -5.30 10.56
C TYR A 145 1.29 -6.61 10.71
N SER A 146 1.67 -7.44 11.65
CA SER A 146 1.11 -8.78 11.79
C SER A 146 -0.40 -8.79 12.02
N PRO A 147 -1.19 -9.41 11.13
CA PRO A 147 -2.60 -9.65 11.32
C PRO A 147 -2.85 -10.75 12.36
N LEU A 148 -4.08 -10.84 12.87
CA LEU A 148 -4.52 -12.01 13.61
C LEU A 148 -4.70 -13.19 12.65
N PRO A 149 -4.15 -14.38 12.95
CA PRO A 149 -4.23 -15.54 12.06
C PRO A 149 -5.59 -16.24 12.17
N ILE A 150 -6.64 -15.55 11.79
CA ILE A 150 -7.99 -16.09 11.78
C ILE A 150 -8.24 -16.75 10.42
N TYR A 151 -8.42 -18.05 10.44
CA TYR A 151 -8.65 -18.84 9.22
C TYR A 151 -9.95 -18.41 8.52
N GLY A 152 -9.88 -18.29 7.20
CA GLY A 152 -11.03 -17.93 6.37
C GLY A 152 -11.35 -16.44 6.31
N LEU A 153 -10.52 -15.57 6.93
CA LEU A 153 -10.61 -14.13 6.72
C LEU A 153 -9.64 -13.66 5.64
N ASP A 154 -10.11 -12.74 4.83
CA ASP A 154 -9.34 -12.03 3.81
C ASP A 154 -8.72 -10.74 4.34
N SER A 155 -9.27 -10.18 5.40
CA SER A 155 -8.80 -8.94 6.02
C SER A 155 -9.06 -8.92 7.52
N CYS A 156 -8.29 -8.13 8.25
CA CYS A 156 -8.53 -7.85 9.66
C CYS A 156 -7.89 -6.53 10.09
N PRO A 157 -8.36 -5.90 11.16
CA PRO A 157 -7.66 -4.77 11.76
C PRO A 157 -6.25 -5.18 12.20
N ILE A 158 -5.27 -4.33 11.92
CA ILE A 158 -3.88 -4.53 12.31
C ILE A 158 -3.35 -3.34 13.11
N ARG A 159 -2.22 -3.55 13.78
CA ARG A 159 -1.36 -2.49 14.25
C ARG A 159 -0.02 -2.56 13.53
N ALA A 160 0.27 -1.54 12.74
CA ALA A 160 1.54 -1.42 12.05
C ALA A 160 2.55 -0.64 12.90
N TYR A 161 3.81 -1.04 12.83
CA TYR A 161 4.94 -0.40 13.52
C TYR A 161 6.03 -0.11 12.50
N ALA A 162 6.55 1.14 12.51
CA ALA A 162 7.79 1.51 11.86
C ALA A 162 8.91 1.56 12.90
N ILE A 163 10.05 0.97 12.61
CA ILE A 163 11.25 0.99 13.45
C ILE A 163 12.37 1.61 12.62
N GLU A 164 12.76 2.83 12.96
CA GLU A 164 13.85 3.55 12.34
C GLU A 164 15.18 3.29 13.04
N GLY A 165 16.29 3.42 12.32
CA GLY A 165 17.63 3.29 12.90
C GLY A 165 18.18 1.86 12.95
N LEU A 166 17.46 0.87 12.40
CA LEU A 166 18.06 -0.41 12.07
C LEU A 166 18.83 -0.25 10.75
N GLU A 167 20.14 -0.28 10.79
CA GLU A 167 20.99 0.05 9.63
C GLU A 167 21.10 -1.09 8.62
N GLU A 168 20.82 -2.32 9.05
CA GLU A 168 20.85 -3.50 8.19
C GLU A 168 19.60 -4.35 8.39
N PHE A 169 18.84 -4.50 7.33
CA PHE A 169 17.73 -5.44 7.23
C PHE A 169 18.17 -6.56 6.29
N SER A 170 18.83 -7.54 6.80
CA SER A 170 19.23 -8.73 6.04
C SER A 170 18.29 -9.90 6.28
#